data_3c1a35708849dad56810c7796a892fe5
#
_entry.id   3c1a35708849dad56810c7796a892fe5
#
_cell.length_a   1.000
_cell.length_b   1.000
_cell.length_c   1.000
_cell.angle_alpha   90.00
_cell.angle_beta   90.00
_cell.angle_gamma   90.00
#
_symmetry.space_group_name_H-M   'P 1'
#
loop_
_entity.id
_entity.type
_entity.pdbx_description
1 polymer ?
#
loop_
_entity_poly.entity_id
_entity_poly.type
_entity_poly.pdbx_seq_one_letter_code
_entity_poly.pdbx_strand_id
1 'polypeptide(L)'
;LYVFVALFLTSWALLGLSTLNAGLELQSGFNGWSAVYLGRRVRYPDMPTTGLFRYTRNPIYVSFALTTWTVPIWTPDQLLVAIGLTSYCVLGPILKEARYRRLHGERFDRYARNVPYFVPRLTPAPSETPKSASSR
;
A
#
# COMPACT_ATOMS: atom_id res chain seq x y z
N LEU A 1 -12.53 9.71 -24.39
CA LEU A 1 -11.21 10.22 -24.07
C LEU A 1 -11.20 10.93 -22.72
N TYR A 2 -12.00 11.98 -22.48
CA TYR A 2 -12.00 12.76 -21.24
C TYR A 2 -12.24 11.93 -19.98
N VAL A 3 -13.13 10.93 -20.02
CA VAL A 3 -13.39 10.03 -18.89
C VAL A 3 -12.14 9.22 -18.54
N PHE A 4 -11.44 8.67 -19.53
CA PHE A 4 -10.19 7.92 -19.30
C PHE A 4 -9.08 8.81 -18.73
N VAL A 5 -8.96 10.04 -19.22
CA VAL A 5 -8.00 11.02 -18.67
C VAL A 5 -8.33 11.34 -17.22
N ALA A 6 -9.60 11.57 -16.90
CA ALA A 6 -10.03 11.83 -15.52
C ALA A 6 -9.76 10.63 -14.60
N LEU A 7 -10.05 9.41 -15.04
CA LEU A 7 -9.75 8.18 -14.30
C LEU A 7 -8.24 7.99 -14.11
N PHE A 8 -7.46 8.26 -15.14
CA PHE A 8 -6.01 8.19 -15.08
C PHE A 8 -5.42 9.17 -14.05
N LEU A 9 -5.84 10.43 -14.09
CA LEU A 9 -5.41 11.44 -13.12
C LEU A 9 -5.86 11.08 -11.68
N THR A 10 -7.07 10.56 -11.53
CA THR A 10 -7.57 10.07 -10.24
C THR A 10 -6.73 8.91 -9.71
N SER A 11 -6.35 7.97 -10.57
CA SER A 11 -5.49 6.84 -10.19
C SER A 11 -4.11 7.30 -9.72
N TRP A 12 -3.52 8.29 -10.39
CA TRP A 12 -2.26 8.91 -9.96
C TRP A 12 -2.39 9.65 -8.62
N ALA A 13 -3.49 10.36 -8.41
CA ALA A 13 -3.77 11.02 -7.13
C ALA A 13 -3.92 9.99 -6.00
N LEU A 14 -4.64 8.87 -6.24
CA LEU A 14 -4.76 7.77 -5.29
C LEU A 14 -3.41 7.11 -5.00
N LEU A 15 -2.56 6.92 -6.01
CA LEU A 15 -1.22 6.38 -5.85
C LEU A 15 -0.37 7.30 -4.98
N GLY A 16 -0.39 8.60 -5.24
CA GLY A 16 0.29 9.61 -4.42
C GLY A 16 -0.16 9.59 -2.98
N LEU A 17 -1.49 9.64 -2.74
CA LEU A 17 -2.06 9.56 -1.39
C LEU A 17 -1.71 8.26 -0.68
N SER A 18 -1.74 7.13 -1.39
CA SER A 18 -1.38 5.83 -0.82
C SER A 18 0.07 5.79 -0.37
N THR A 19 0.96 6.37 -1.18
CA THR A 19 2.40 6.45 -0.89
C THR A 19 2.67 7.36 0.30
N LEU A 20 1.97 8.50 0.38
CA LEU A 20 2.06 9.40 1.54
C LEU A 20 1.57 8.73 2.82
N ASN A 21 0.45 8.01 2.77
CA ASN A 21 -0.09 7.27 3.92
C ASN A 21 0.81 6.10 4.36
N ALA A 22 1.58 5.52 3.44
CA ALA A 22 2.54 4.46 3.75
C ALA A 22 3.86 4.97 4.34
N GLY A 23 4.11 6.29 4.24
CA GLY A 23 5.35 6.93 4.65
C GLY A 23 6.41 6.97 3.53
N LEU A 24 6.61 8.14 2.96
CA LEU A 24 7.58 8.37 1.88
C LEU A 24 9.01 7.96 2.26
N GLU A 25 9.41 8.20 3.51
CA GLU A 25 10.74 7.88 4.00
C GLU A 25 11.04 6.38 3.97
N LEU A 26 10.00 5.56 4.20
CA LEU A 26 10.11 4.11 4.16
C LEU A 26 10.12 3.60 2.71
N GLN A 27 9.24 4.15 1.88
CA GLN A 27 9.09 3.76 0.48
C GLN A 27 10.32 4.11 -0.36
N SER A 28 10.93 5.28 -0.10
CA SER A 28 12.14 5.73 -0.79
C SER A 28 13.41 5.02 -0.33
N GLY A 29 13.36 4.26 0.76
CA GLY A 29 14.55 3.66 1.38
C GLY A 29 15.46 4.66 2.10
N PHE A 30 15.07 5.95 2.13
CA PHE A 30 15.88 7.01 2.73
C PHE A 30 16.17 6.76 4.21
N ASN A 31 15.20 6.22 4.94
CA ASN A 31 15.34 5.85 6.35
C ASN A 31 16.40 4.76 6.56
N GLY A 32 16.45 3.75 5.68
CA GLY A 32 17.46 2.70 5.74
C GLY A 32 18.85 3.23 5.41
N TRP A 33 18.95 4.02 4.34
CA TRP A 33 20.21 4.60 3.89
C TRP A 33 20.79 5.57 4.93
N SER A 34 19.99 6.49 5.46
CA SER A 34 20.44 7.45 6.46
C SER A 34 20.84 6.78 7.78
N ALA A 35 20.12 5.72 8.19
CA ALA A 35 20.46 4.96 9.38
C ALA A 35 21.82 4.27 9.24
N VAL A 36 22.09 3.66 8.09
CA VAL A 36 23.40 3.02 7.80
C VAL A 36 24.51 4.06 7.77
N TYR A 37 24.28 5.19 7.09
CA TYR A 37 25.27 6.27 6.98
C TYR A 37 25.61 6.90 8.34
N LEU A 38 24.61 7.03 9.23
CA LEU A 38 24.79 7.60 10.57
C LEU A 38 25.14 6.56 11.65
N GLY A 39 25.37 5.28 11.27
CA GLY A 39 25.67 4.19 12.19
C GLY A 39 24.54 3.92 13.20
N ARG A 40 23.31 4.27 12.87
CA ARG A 40 22.13 4.06 13.72
C ARG A 40 21.40 2.78 13.33
N ARG A 41 20.70 2.16 14.31
CA ARG A 41 19.81 1.04 13.99
C ARG A 41 18.63 1.52 13.17
N VAL A 42 18.32 0.81 12.06
CA VAL A 42 17.15 1.07 11.23
C VAL A 42 15.89 0.87 12.08
N ARG A 43 15.12 1.93 12.28
CA ARG A 43 13.84 1.87 12.99
C ARG A 43 12.74 1.70 11.96
N TYR A 44 12.15 0.53 11.90
CA TYR A 44 11.00 0.28 11.04
C TYR A 44 9.75 0.88 11.69
N PRO A 45 8.96 1.68 10.96
CA PRO A 45 7.67 2.16 11.46
C PRO A 45 6.72 0.99 11.70
N ASP A 46 5.76 1.25 12.57
CA ASP A 46 4.69 0.28 12.86
C ASP A 46 3.83 0.01 11.61
N MET A 47 3.03 -1.06 11.68
CA MET A 47 2.14 -1.44 10.59
C MET A 47 1.16 -0.30 10.27
N PRO A 48 1.07 0.16 9.01
CA PRO A 48 0.14 1.23 8.65
C PRO A 48 -1.31 0.71 8.69
N THR A 49 -2.13 1.31 9.54
CA THR A 49 -3.54 0.96 9.74
C THR A 49 -4.47 2.17 9.58
N THR A 50 -3.91 3.34 9.21
CA THR A 50 -4.62 4.62 9.10
C THR A 50 -4.80 5.05 7.64
N GLY A 51 -5.60 6.08 7.40
CA GLY A 51 -5.83 6.63 6.06
C GLY A 51 -6.45 5.59 5.11
N LEU A 52 -5.89 5.45 3.93
CA LEU A 52 -6.37 4.51 2.90
C LEU A 52 -6.24 3.03 3.32
N PHE A 53 -5.37 2.72 4.28
CA PHE A 53 -5.23 1.37 4.84
C PHE A 53 -6.43 0.91 5.68
N ARG A 54 -7.40 1.78 5.95
CA ARG A 54 -8.69 1.43 6.56
C ARG A 54 -9.70 0.88 5.55
N TYR A 55 -9.51 1.17 4.28
CA TYR A 55 -10.39 0.73 3.19
C TYR A 55 -9.90 -0.53 2.51
N THR A 56 -8.59 -0.66 2.34
CA THR A 56 -7.92 -1.85 1.80
C THR A 56 -6.55 -2.04 2.43
N ARG A 57 -6.11 -3.29 2.56
CA ARG A 57 -4.78 -3.61 3.12
C ARG A 57 -3.63 -3.20 2.21
N ASN A 58 -3.90 -3.08 0.93
CA ASN A 58 -2.88 -2.87 -0.10
C ASN A 58 -3.20 -1.68 -1.03
N PRO A 59 -3.43 -0.45 -0.50
CA PRO A 59 -3.89 0.69 -1.29
C PRO A 59 -2.91 1.08 -2.39
N ILE A 60 -1.60 0.97 -2.17
CA ILE A 60 -0.56 1.28 -3.16
C ILE A 60 -0.68 0.35 -4.36
N TYR A 61 -0.82 -0.96 -4.13
CA TYR A 61 -0.93 -1.95 -5.21
C TYR A 61 -2.24 -1.80 -5.99
N VAL A 62 -3.34 -1.48 -5.30
CA VAL A 62 -4.63 -1.19 -5.95
C VAL A 62 -4.51 0.04 -6.84
N SER A 63 -3.96 1.15 -6.32
CA SER A 63 -3.78 2.39 -7.08
C SER A 63 -2.85 2.20 -8.27
N PHE A 64 -1.78 1.43 -8.10
CA PHE A 64 -0.84 1.12 -9.15
C PHE A 64 -1.46 0.27 -10.26
N ALA A 65 -2.25 -0.75 -9.90
CA ALA A 65 -3.01 -1.53 -10.87
C ALA A 65 -4.01 -0.63 -11.63
N LEU A 66 -4.78 0.21 -10.94
CA LEU A 66 -5.72 1.15 -11.56
C LEU A 66 -5.01 2.07 -12.57
N THR A 67 -3.82 2.58 -12.23
CA THR A 67 -3.05 3.46 -13.12
C THR A 67 -2.71 2.75 -14.43
N THR A 68 -2.39 1.46 -14.41
CA THR A 68 -2.07 0.71 -15.63
C THR A 68 -3.27 0.41 -16.51
N TRP A 69 -4.48 0.30 -15.91
CA TRP A 69 -5.73 0.03 -16.65
C TRP A 69 -6.47 1.29 -17.11
N THR A 70 -6.14 2.46 -16.59
CA THR A 70 -6.79 3.73 -16.96
C THR A 70 -6.03 4.54 -18.00
N VAL A 71 -5.03 3.97 -18.65
CA VAL A 71 -4.27 4.62 -19.71
C VAL A 71 -5.20 5.00 -20.86
N PRO A 72 -5.12 6.26 -21.36
CA PRO A 72 -6.05 6.74 -22.41
C PRO A 72 -5.88 6.08 -23.76
N ILE A 73 -4.69 5.57 -24.07
CA ILE A 73 -4.36 4.95 -25.35
C ILE A 73 -3.91 3.51 -25.09
N TRP A 74 -4.57 2.56 -25.74
CA TRP A 74 -4.28 1.14 -25.61
C TRP A 74 -3.50 0.62 -26.79
N THR A 75 -2.40 -0.08 -26.50
CA THR A 75 -1.59 -0.83 -27.45
C THR A 75 -1.46 -2.28 -26.96
N PRO A 76 -1.11 -3.25 -27.84
CA PRO A 76 -0.85 -4.63 -27.40
C PRO A 76 0.21 -4.73 -26.32
N ASP A 77 1.26 -3.92 -26.41
CA ASP A 77 2.33 -3.86 -25.39
C ASP A 77 1.81 -3.35 -24.05
N GLN A 78 0.94 -2.32 -24.07
CA GLN A 78 0.30 -1.81 -22.87
C GLN A 78 -0.58 -2.88 -22.19
N LEU A 79 -1.26 -3.72 -22.96
CA LEU A 79 -2.03 -4.82 -22.41
C LEU A 79 -1.16 -5.84 -21.70
N LEU A 80 -0.03 -6.23 -22.28
CA LEU A 80 0.93 -7.15 -21.64
C LEU A 80 1.50 -6.55 -20.34
N VAL A 81 1.85 -5.27 -20.35
CA VAL A 81 2.32 -4.54 -19.17
C VAL A 81 1.23 -4.51 -18.10
N ALA A 82 -0.01 -4.20 -18.45
CA ALA A 82 -1.13 -4.14 -17.52
C ALA A 82 -1.40 -5.51 -16.86
N ILE A 83 -1.37 -6.59 -17.62
CA ILE A 83 -1.55 -7.96 -17.10
C ILE A 83 -0.39 -8.32 -16.17
N GLY A 84 0.87 -8.11 -16.59
CA GLY A 84 2.06 -8.42 -15.82
C GLY A 84 2.11 -7.65 -14.50
N LEU A 85 1.89 -6.34 -14.56
CA LEU A 85 1.89 -5.49 -13.36
C LEU A 85 0.70 -5.78 -12.43
N THR A 86 -0.48 -6.08 -12.98
CA THR A 86 -1.62 -6.49 -12.14
C THR A 86 -1.34 -7.80 -11.42
N SER A 87 -0.77 -8.78 -12.12
CA SER A 87 -0.34 -10.03 -11.50
C SER A 87 0.66 -9.78 -10.36
N TYR A 88 1.64 -8.93 -10.59
CA TYR A 88 2.57 -8.50 -9.54
C TYR A 88 1.85 -7.80 -8.37
N CYS A 89 0.92 -6.90 -8.65
CA CYS A 89 0.16 -6.19 -7.61
C CYS A 89 -0.72 -7.11 -6.76
N VAL A 90 -1.19 -8.21 -7.32
CA VAL A 90 -1.98 -9.22 -6.58
C VAL A 90 -1.07 -10.17 -5.79
N LEU A 91 0.01 -10.63 -6.39
CA LEU A 91 0.91 -11.63 -5.79
C LEU A 91 1.92 -11.02 -4.80
N GLY A 92 2.44 -9.82 -5.11
CA GLY A 92 3.46 -9.16 -4.30
C GLY A 92 3.07 -8.96 -2.83
N PRO A 93 1.85 -8.48 -2.54
CA PRO A 93 1.41 -8.30 -1.16
C PRO A 93 1.34 -9.58 -0.33
N ILE A 94 1.23 -10.75 -0.94
CA ILE A 94 1.19 -12.04 -0.22
C ILE A 94 2.48 -12.21 0.62
N LEU A 95 3.62 -11.93 0.02
CA LEU A 95 4.91 -12.00 0.73
C LEU A 95 5.02 -10.94 1.83
N LYS A 96 4.51 -9.73 1.56
CA LYS A 96 4.45 -8.64 2.54
C LYS A 96 3.56 -9.01 3.72
N GLU A 97 2.38 -9.56 3.47
CA GLU A 97 1.44 -9.97 4.52
C GLU A 97 1.98 -11.15 5.34
N ALA A 98 2.66 -12.11 4.71
CA ALA A 98 3.33 -13.19 5.42
C ALA A 98 4.40 -12.65 6.38
N ARG A 99 5.15 -11.62 5.98
CA ARG A 99 6.11 -10.93 6.84
C ARG A 99 5.41 -10.20 7.98
N TYR A 100 4.33 -9.45 7.72
CA TYR A 100 3.57 -8.75 8.77
C TYR A 100 2.95 -9.71 9.78
N ARG A 101 2.43 -10.85 9.32
CA ARG A 101 1.92 -11.89 10.21
C ARG A 101 2.99 -12.46 11.13
N ARG A 102 4.22 -12.64 10.64
CA ARG A 102 5.36 -13.08 11.47
C ARG A 102 5.78 -12.02 12.50
N LEU A 103 5.71 -10.75 12.14
CA LEU A 103 6.16 -9.64 13.00
C LEU A 103 5.09 -9.20 14.01
N HIS A 104 3.82 -9.19 13.62
CA HIS A 104 2.72 -8.63 14.42
C HIS A 104 1.68 -9.68 14.89
N GLY A 105 1.74 -10.92 14.38
CA GLY A 105 0.89 -12.04 14.81
C GLY A 105 -0.60 -11.71 14.85
N GLU A 106 -1.23 -11.89 16.01
CA GLU A 106 -2.67 -11.69 16.21
C GLU A 106 -3.18 -10.28 15.87
N ARG A 107 -2.33 -9.26 16.03
CA ARG A 107 -2.69 -7.87 15.67
C ARG A 107 -2.90 -7.76 14.16
N PHE A 108 -2.04 -8.36 13.36
CA PHE A 108 -2.21 -8.40 11.91
C PHE A 108 -3.44 -9.22 11.53
N ASP A 109 -3.68 -10.36 12.15
CA ASP A 109 -4.83 -11.21 11.83
C ASP A 109 -6.17 -10.53 12.18
N ARG A 110 -6.21 -9.74 13.24
CA ARG A 110 -7.37 -8.90 13.59
C ARG A 110 -7.61 -7.81 12.53
N TYR A 111 -6.58 -7.11 12.13
CA TYR A 111 -6.62 -6.13 11.06
C TYR A 111 -7.06 -6.76 9.74
N ALA A 112 -6.52 -7.93 9.38
CA ALA A 112 -6.84 -8.66 8.16
C ALA A 112 -8.30 -9.15 8.10
N ARG A 113 -8.93 -9.41 9.25
CA ARG A 113 -10.36 -9.75 9.30
C ARG A 113 -11.27 -8.57 9.02
N ASN A 114 -10.84 -7.37 9.39
CA ASN A 114 -11.65 -6.16 9.31
C ASN A 114 -11.46 -5.38 7.99
N VAL A 115 -10.31 -5.54 7.34
CA VAL A 115 -9.96 -4.80 6.13
C VAL A 115 -9.72 -5.79 4.97
N PRO A 116 -10.37 -5.60 3.79
CA PRO A 116 -10.20 -6.50 2.66
C PRO A 116 -8.80 -6.41 2.05
N TYR A 117 -8.41 -7.50 1.37
CA TYR A 117 -7.08 -7.64 0.77
C TYR A 117 -6.80 -6.63 -0.36
N PHE A 118 -7.74 -6.51 -1.31
CA PHE A 118 -7.53 -5.75 -2.54
C PHE A 118 -8.69 -4.80 -2.85
N VAL A 119 -9.93 -5.30 -2.89
CA VAL A 119 -11.11 -4.49 -3.21
C VAL A 119 -11.44 -3.55 -2.06
N PRO A 120 -11.39 -2.20 -2.25
CA PRO A 120 -11.67 -1.27 -1.17
C PRO A 120 -13.12 -1.38 -0.67
N ARG A 121 -13.30 -1.31 0.65
CA ARG A 121 -14.63 -1.12 1.23
C ARG A 121 -15.07 0.34 1.10
N LEU A 122 -16.36 0.57 0.96
CA LEU A 122 -16.94 1.92 0.97
C LEU A 122 -16.93 2.55 2.38
N THR A 123 -16.94 1.71 3.43
CA THR A 123 -16.89 2.15 4.83
C THR A 123 -15.53 1.84 5.44
N PRO A 124 -14.88 2.83 6.09
CA PRO A 124 -13.57 2.61 6.71
C PRO A 124 -13.70 1.70 7.93
N ALA A 125 -12.73 0.80 8.13
CA ALA A 125 -12.62 0.03 9.35
C ALA A 125 -12.33 0.94 10.56
N PRO A 126 -12.71 0.54 11.80
CA PRO A 126 -12.34 1.26 13.00
C PRO A 126 -10.82 1.46 13.08
N SER A 127 -10.38 2.67 13.46
CA SER A 127 -8.96 2.92 13.68
C SER A 127 -8.50 2.16 14.93
N GLU A 128 -7.53 1.26 14.78
CA GLU A 128 -6.84 0.76 15.97
C GLU A 128 -5.99 1.89 16.53
N THR A 129 -6.31 2.34 17.74
CA THR A 129 -5.42 3.21 18.51
C THR A 129 -4.10 2.47 18.72
N PRO A 130 -2.96 3.06 18.33
CA PRO A 130 -1.67 2.47 18.70
C PRO A 130 -1.66 2.37 20.22
N LYS A 131 -1.51 1.16 20.77
CA LYS A 131 -1.19 1.01 22.18
C LYS A 131 0.08 1.82 22.38
N SER A 132 -0.04 2.93 23.11
CA SER A 132 1.13 3.64 23.61
C SER A 132 2.07 2.59 24.18
N ALA A 133 3.32 2.64 23.77
CA ALA A 133 4.39 1.87 24.39
C ALA A 133 4.49 2.36 25.85
N SER A 134 3.60 1.83 26.71
CA SER A 134 3.66 1.98 28.13
C SER A 134 4.63 0.94 28.63
N SER A 135 5.78 1.43 29.02
CA SER A 135 6.67 0.93 30.08
C SER A 135 6.99 -0.58 30.06
N ARG A 136 8.17 -0.91 29.59
CA ARG A 136 9.21 -1.49 30.48
C ARG A 136 10.53 -1.57 29.76
#